data_ac02c8567c803bef9d2b1b90ede48620
#
_entry.id   ac02c8567c803bef9d2b1b90ede48620
#
_cell.length_a   1.000
_cell.length_b   1.000
_cell.length_c   1.000
_cell.angle_alpha   90.00
_cell.angle_beta   90.00
_cell.angle_gamma   90.00
#
_symmetry.space_group_name_H-M   'P 1'
#
loop_
_entity.id
_entity.type
_entity.pdbx_description
1 polymer ?
#
loop_
_entity_poly.entity_id
_entity_poly.type
_entity_poly.pdbx_seq_one_letter_code
_entity_poly.pdbx_strand_id
1 'polypeptide(L)'
;SNLCFLFAPNYHSGIRHAMPVRTTLKTRTLFNLLGPLVNPARPSHIIIGVYAPELLLPFAKTLQLLGYQKALVVHGSGLDEFALHGNTQVVEVNGDQLTQSSVSPTDFGLEHYPLDAITGGEPEENKILIENVLLGKGQAAHQAAVAMNTAALLKLCGKVQTYAQGAEMAINAMQQQRPLATIKLSASISQNL
;
A
#
# COMPACT_ATOMS: atom_id res chain seq x y z
N SER A 1 18.32 2.84 8.44
CA SER A 1 17.72 2.63 7.11
C SER A 1 16.50 3.53 6.85
N ASN A 2 15.88 4.08 7.90
CA ASN A 2 14.57 4.78 7.84
C ASN A 2 13.43 3.90 7.28
N LEU A 3 13.60 2.59 7.30
CA LEU A 3 12.61 1.58 6.91
C LEU A 3 12.49 0.54 8.02
N CYS A 4 11.24 0.16 8.36
CA CYS A 4 10.96 -0.93 9.28
C CYS A 4 9.87 -1.81 8.69
N PHE A 5 10.08 -3.13 8.70
CA PHE A 5 9.08 -4.12 8.38
C PHE A 5 8.55 -4.77 9.66
N LEU A 6 7.29 -4.50 9.97
CA LEU A 6 6.62 -5.07 11.14
C LEU A 6 5.92 -6.37 10.74
N PHE A 7 6.58 -7.49 10.95
CA PHE A 7 6.01 -8.81 10.65
C PHE A 7 4.85 -9.13 11.62
N ALA A 8 3.63 -9.02 11.12
CA ALA A 8 2.40 -9.06 11.90
C ALA A 8 2.31 -10.21 12.93
N PRO A 9 2.73 -11.46 12.63
CA PRO A 9 2.70 -12.56 13.60
C PRO A 9 3.49 -12.28 14.88
N ASN A 10 4.53 -11.46 14.83
CA ASN A 10 5.36 -11.13 15.99
C ASN A 10 4.74 -10.02 16.85
N TYR A 11 3.88 -9.19 16.28
CA TYR A 11 3.32 -8.00 16.94
C TYR A 11 1.87 -8.17 17.41
N HIS A 12 1.15 -9.17 16.88
CA HIS A 12 -0.27 -9.39 17.17
C HIS A 12 -0.50 -10.77 17.80
N SER A 13 0.04 -10.98 19.00
CA SER A 13 -0.10 -12.26 19.73
C SER A 13 -1.57 -12.69 19.91
N GLY A 14 -2.47 -11.75 20.17
CA GLY A 14 -3.91 -12.01 20.28
C GLY A 14 -4.55 -12.50 18.99
N ILE A 15 -4.17 -11.93 17.84
CA ILE A 15 -4.68 -12.35 16.53
C ILE A 15 -4.19 -13.74 16.14
N ARG A 16 -3.01 -14.14 16.62
CA ARG A 16 -2.45 -15.49 16.38
C ARG A 16 -3.42 -16.60 16.82
N HIS A 17 -4.16 -16.40 17.90
CA HIS A 17 -5.16 -17.37 18.38
C HIS A 17 -6.38 -17.49 17.47
N ALA A 18 -6.67 -16.48 16.66
CA ALA A 18 -7.77 -16.50 15.70
C ALA A 18 -7.40 -17.17 14.35
N MET A 19 -6.09 -17.38 14.08
CA MET A 19 -5.65 -17.94 12.79
C MET A 19 -6.23 -19.32 12.47
N PRO A 20 -6.28 -20.32 13.39
CA PRO A 20 -6.89 -21.61 13.11
C PRO A 20 -8.38 -21.50 12.72
N VAL A 21 -9.10 -20.59 13.38
CA VAL A 21 -10.53 -20.34 13.08
C VAL A 21 -10.68 -19.74 11.69
N ARG A 22 -9.84 -18.77 11.31
CA ARG A 22 -9.87 -18.14 9.97
C ARG A 22 -9.65 -19.15 8.85
N THR A 23 -8.68 -20.04 9.01
CA THR A 23 -8.39 -21.09 8.00
C THR A 23 -9.54 -22.09 7.86
N THR A 24 -10.22 -22.39 8.97
CA THR A 24 -11.37 -23.34 8.96
C THR A 24 -12.61 -22.72 8.33
N LEU A 25 -12.90 -21.45 8.61
CA LEU A 25 -14.12 -20.79 8.14
C LEU A 25 -14.12 -20.50 6.63
N LYS A 26 -12.94 -20.41 5.99
CA LYS A 26 -12.79 -20.11 4.55
C LYS A 26 -13.61 -18.89 4.07
N THR A 27 -13.93 -17.98 4.97
CA THR A 27 -14.69 -16.76 4.70
C THR A 27 -13.98 -15.54 5.26
N ARG A 28 -14.32 -14.37 4.73
CA ARG A 28 -13.81 -13.09 5.27
C ARG A 28 -14.44 -12.84 6.63
N THR A 29 -13.62 -12.45 7.59
CA THR A 29 -14.03 -12.18 8.96
C THR A 29 -13.58 -10.77 9.36
N LEU A 30 -14.01 -10.30 10.53
CA LEU A 30 -13.55 -9.04 11.11
C LEU A 30 -12.02 -8.96 11.20
N PHE A 31 -11.32 -10.07 11.40
CA PHE A 31 -9.86 -10.11 11.43
C PHE A 31 -9.18 -9.73 10.10
N ASN A 32 -9.90 -9.76 8.99
CA ASN A 32 -9.40 -9.24 7.72
C ASN A 32 -9.40 -7.71 7.68
N LEU A 33 -10.20 -7.08 8.53
CA LEU A 33 -10.36 -5.63 8.62
C LEU A 33 -9.52 -5.01 9.74
N LEU A 34 -9.26 -5.75 10.82
CA LEU A 34 -8.59 -5.21 12.00
C LEU A 34 -7.08 -4.98 11.80
N GLY A 35 -6.40 -5.81 11.01
CA GLY A 35 -4.95 -5.77 10.85
C GLY A 35 -4.40 -4.35 10.58
N PRO A 36 -4.88 -3.64 9.56
CA PRO A 36 -4.42 -2.29 9.27
C PRO A 36 -4.72 -1.26 10.38
N LEU A 37 -5.78 -1.47 11.15
CA LEU A 37 -6.23 -0.53 12.19
C LEU A 37 -5.45 -0.66 13.52
N VAL A 38 -4.75 -1.78 13.71
CA VAL A 38 -4.02 -2.07 14.97
C VAL A 38 -2.49 -2.02 14.78
N ASN A 39 -2.00 -1.25 13.82
CA ASN A 39 -0.57 -1.09 13.58
C ASN A 39 0.13 -0.53 14.84
N PRO A 40 1.07 -1.27 15.45
CA PRO A 40 1.72 -0.84 16.69
C PRO A 40 2.59 0.41 16.54
N ALA A 41 3.05 0.72 15.32
CA ALA A 41 3.84 1.91 15.05
C ALA A 41 3.01 3.20 15.05
N ARG A 42 1.67 3.11 14.95
CA ARG A 42 0.76 4.27 14.90
C ARG A 42 1.27 5.39 13.99
N PRO A 43 1.48 5.12 12.69
CA PRO A 43 2.05 6.12 11.78
C PRO A 43 1.12 7.34 11.68
N SER A 44 1.70 8.53 11.53
CA SER A 44 0.93 9.77 11.36
C SER A 44 0.20 9.85 10.01
N HIS A 45 0.71 9.15 9.00
CA HIS A 45 0.17 9.08 7.65
C HIS A 45 0.03 7.61 7.26
N ILE A 46 -1.10 7.24 6.66
CA ILE A 46 -1.36 5.85 6.29
C ILE A 46 -2.19 5.76 5.01
N ILE A 47 -1.91 4.75 4.19
CA ILE A 47 -2.81 4.30 3.12
C ILE A 47 -3.32 2.92 3.51
N ILE A 48 -4.62 2.73 3.43
CA ILE A 48 -5.28 1.44 3.68
C ILE A 48 -6.13 1.09 2.46
N GLY A 49 -5.89 -0.07 1.90
CA GLY A 49 -6.76 -0.66 0.90
C GLY A 49 -7.88 -1.47 1.52
N VAL A 50 -9.05 -1.39 0.91
CA VAL A 50 -10.23 -2.18 1.28
C VAL A 50 -10.75 -2.97 0.08
N TYR A 51 -11.14 -4.21 0.33
CA TYR A 51 -11.56 -5.13 -0.73
C TYR A 51 -12.97 -4.85 -1.30
N ALA A 52 -13.73 -3.96 -0.68
CA ALA A 52 -15.10 -3.63 -1.08
C ALA A 52 -15.34 -2.13 -0.91
N PRO A 53 -16.00 -1.44 -1.87
CA PRO A 53 -16.15 0.00 -1.85
C PRO A 53 -17.00 0.51 -0.67
N GLU A 54 -17.95 -0.29 -0.17
CA GLU A 54 -18.77 0.04 0.99
C GLU A 54 -17.97 0.16 2.30
N LEU A 55 -16.73 -0.35 2.33
CA LEU A 55 -15.84 -0.24 3.49
C LEU A 55 -15.06 1.07 3.52
N LEU A 56 -14.99 1.82 2.43
CA LEU A 56 -14.21 3.05 2.33
C LEU A 56 -14.55 4.05 3.45
N LEU A 57 -15.82 4.44 3.52
CA LEU A 57 -16.26 5.45 4.49
C LEU A 57 -16.22 4.96 5.95
N PRO A 58 -16.67 3.73 6.28
CA PRO A 58 -16.51 3.18 7.63
C PRO A 58 -15.06 3.14 8.11
N PHE A 59 -14.10 2.73 7.23
CA PHE A 59 -12.68 2.73 7.57
C PHE A 59 -12.14 4.14 7.81
N ALA A 60 -12.47 5.09 6.93
CA ALA A 60 -12.04 6.47 7.07
C ALA A 60 -12.54 7.09 8.39
N LYS A 61 -13.80 6.87 8.75
CA LYS A 61 -14.35 7.30 10.06
C LYS A 61 -13.64 6.64 11.23
N THR A 62 -13.32 5.34 11.11
CA THR A 62 -12.59 4.63 12.17
C THR A 62 -11.19 5.21 12.34
N LEU A 63 -10.48 5.53 11.26
CA LEU A 63 -9.17 6.17 11.33
C LEU A 63 -9.23 7.55 11.99
N GLN A 64 -10.27 8.35 11.72
CA GLN A 64 -10.50 9.61 12.45
C GLN A 64 -10.67 9.37 13.96
N LEU A 65 -11.52 8.42 14.35
CA LEU A 65 -11.73 8.06 15.76
C LEU A 65 -10.47 7.54 16.45
N LEU A 66 -9.58 6.89 15.70
CA LEU A 66 -8.27 6.44 16.18
C LEU A 66 -7.23 7.56 16.24
N GLY A 67 -7.58 8.78 15.81
CA GLY A 67 -6.72 9.96 15.89
C GLY A 67 -5.74 10.13 14.73
N TYR A 68 -5.93 9.41 13.62
CA TYR A 68 -5.12 9.64 12.42
C TYR A 68 -5.41 11.01 11.83
N GLN A 69 -4.36 11.80 11.63
CA GLN A 69 -4.49 13.14 11.05
C GLN A 69 -4.57 13.12 9.53
N LYS A 70 -3.88 12.17 8.89
CA LYS A 70 -3.88 12.01 7.44
C LYS A 70 -3.92 10.53 7.06
N ALA A 71 -4.93 10.17 6.27
CA ALA A 71 -5.05 8.82 5.74
C ALA A 71 -5.71 8.83 4.36
N LEU A 72 -5.41 7.81 3.55
CA LEU A 72 -6.19 7.45 2.38
C LEU A 72 -6.77 6.06 2.59
N VAL A 73 -8.07 5.92 2.38
CA VAL A 73 -8.73 4.61 2.27
C VAL A 73 -9.10 4.43 0.80
N VAL A 74 -8.66 3.34 0.20
CA VAL A 74 -8.73 3.15 -1.25
C VAL A 74 -9.36 1.82 -1.65
N HIS A 75 -10.05 1.81 -2.79
CA HIS A 75 -10.57 0.61 -3.45
C HIS A 75 -10.42 0.77 -4.96
N GLY A 76 -9.57 -0.03 -5.58
CA GLY A 76 -9.19 0.07 -6.99
C GLY A 76 -9.84 -1.00 -7.85
N SER A 77 -11.11 -0.82 -8.27
CA SER A 77 -11.76 -1.71 -9.24
C SER A 77 -11.61 -3.21 -8.92
N GLY A 78 -11.86 -3.58 -7.66
CA GLY A 78 -11.75 -4.95 -7.15
C GLY A 78 -10.46 -5.27 -6.41
N LEU A 79 -9.48 -4.35 -6.38
CA LEU A 79 -8.25 -4.45 -5.59
C LEU A 79 -8.35 -3.60 -4.32
N ASP A 80 -7.64 -4.02 -3.30
CA ASP A 80 -7.37 -3.24 -2.08
C ASP A 80 -6.10 -2.37 -2.23
N GLU A 81 -5.89 -1.83 -3.44
CA GLU A 81 -4.79 -0.96 -3.83
C GLU A 81 -5.24 0.03 -4.90
N PHE A 82 -4.36 0.95 -5.30
CA PHE A 82 -4.58 1.75 -6.51
C PHE A 82 -4.49 0.86 -7.75
N ALA A 83 -5.49 0.95 -8.63
CA ALA A 83 -5.64 0.07 -9.78
C ALA A 83 -5.11 0.69 -11.07
N LEU A 84 -4.32 -0.08 -11.83
CA LEU A 84 -3.89 0.30 -13.18
C LEU A 84 -4.92 -0.04 -14.26
N HIS A 85 -5.86 -0.94 -13.97
CA HIS A 85 -6.87 -1.41 -14.94
C HIS A 85 -8.19 -0.64 -14.87
N GLY A 86 -8.32 0.30 -13.94
CA GLY A 86 -9.56 1.05 -13.73
C GLY A 86 -9.42 2.19 -12.75
N ASN A 87 -10.55 2.75 -12.39
CA ASN A 87 -10.59 3.84 -11.41
C ASN A 87 -10.41 3.31 -9.98
N THR A 88 -9.77 4.10 -9.16
CA THR A 88 -9.65 3.88 -7.72
C THR A 88 -10.53 4.89 -6.99
N GLN A 89 -11.46 4.40 -6.18
CA GLN A 89 -12.22 5.21 -5.24
C GLN A 89 -11.37 5.50 -4.02
N VAL A 90 -11.36 6.73 -3.57
CA VAL A 90 -10.52 7.22 -2.48
C VAL A 90 -11.37 7.99 -1.48
N VAL A 91 -11.21 7.69 -0.19
CA VAL A 91 -11.65 8.56 0.90
C VAL A 91 -10.42 9.09 1.61
N GLU A 92 -10.18 10.39 1.51
CA GLU A 92 -9.11 11.07 2.22
C GLU A 92 -9.60 11.53 3.59
N VAL A 93 -8.81 11.21 4.62
CA VAL A 93 -8.94 11.75 5.97
C VAL A 93 -7.92 12.89 6.11
N ASN A 94 -8.39 14.09 6.47
CA ASN A 94 -7.55 15.24 6.78
C ASN A 94 -8.09 15.94 8.03
N GLY A 95 -7.59 15.53 9.20
CA GLY A 95 -8.17 15.91 10.48
C GLY A 95 -9.64 15.49 10.56
N ASP A 96 -10.52 16.46 10.79
CA ASP A 96 -11.97 16.24 10.90
C ASP A 96 -12.70 16.18 9.54
N GLN A 97 -11.98 16.37 8.43
CA GLN A 97 -12.56 16.36 7.11
C GLN A 97 -12.41 15.01 6.43
N LEU A 98 -13.48 14.55 5.78
CA LEU A 98 -13.50 13.40 4.88
C LEU A 98 -13.86 13.86 3.47
N THR A 99 -12.97 13.60 2.51
CA THR A 99 -13.19 13.92 1.11
C THR A 99 -13.21 12.66 0.27
N GLN A 100 -14.27 12.48 -0.52
CA GLN A 100 -14.38 11.36 -1.45
C GLN A 100 -13.97 11.82 -2.85
N SER A 101 -13.21 10.99 -3.54
CA SER A 101 -12.77 11.23 -4.93
C SER A 101 -12.60 9.92 -5.67
N SER A 102 -12.39 10.04 -6.99
CA SER A 102 -12.00 8.91 -7.83
C SER A 102 -10.82 9.35 -8.68
N VAL A 103 -9.83 8.49 -8.79
CA VAL A 103 -8.62 8.72 -9.58
C VAL A 103 -8.37 7.55 -10.52
N SER A 104 -7.68 7.82 -11.62
CA SER A 104 -7.30 6.86 -12.65
C SER A 104 -5.79 6.85 -12.83
N PRO A 105 -5.17 5.87 -13.50
CA PRO A 105 -3.75 5.89 -13.82
C PRO A 105 -3.28 7.17 -14.51
N THR A 106 -4.12 7.78 -15.35
CA THR A 106 -3.80 9.02 -16.06
C THR A 106 -3.60 10.22 -15.14
N ASP A 107 -4.24 10.26 -13.96
CA ASP A 107 -4.00 11.30 -12.94
C ASP A 107 -2.58 11.22 -12.36
N PHE A 108 -1.96 10.06 -12.51
CA PHE A 108 -0.57 9.80 -12.10
C PHE A 108 0.42 9.96 -13.26
N GLY A 109 -0.05 10.30 -14.47
CA GLY A 109 0.77 10.31 -15.67
C GLY A 109 1.20 8.91 -16.13
N LEU A 110 0.44 7.88 -15.73
CA LEU A 110 0.71 6.48 -16.02
C LEU A 110 -0.27 5.94 -17.07
N GLU A 111 0.16 4.92 -17.78
CA GLU A 111 -0.68 4.17 -18.70
C GLU A 111 -1.61 3.20 -17.96
N HIS A 112 -2.71 2.81 -18.61
CA HIS A 112 -3.54 1.71 -18.17
C HIS A 112 -2.89 0.38 -18.52
N TYR A 113 -2.93 -0.55 -17.56
CA TYR A 113 -2.49 -1.93 -17.76
C TYR A 113 -3.60 -2.88 -17.33
N PRO A 114 -3.83 -3.99 -18.05
CA PRO A 114 -4.79 -4.99 -17.62
C PRO A 114 -4.34 -5.66 -16.32
N LEU A 115 -5.29 -6.23 -15.57
CA LEU A 115 -5.02 -6.81 -14.26
C LEU A 115 -4.00 -7.95 -14.30
N ASP A 116 -4.03 -8.75 -15.34
CA ASP A 116 -3.09 -9.86 -15.54
C ASP A 116 -1.64 -9.41 -15.76
N ALA A 117 -1.42 -8.16 -16.20
CA ALA A 117 -0.07 -7.60 -16.36
C ALA A 117 0.67 -7.37 -15.03
N ILE A 118 -0.03 -7.39 -13.89
CA ILE A 118 0.56 -7.23 -12.55
C ILE A 118 0.45 -8.51 -11.71
N THR A 119 0.09 -9.63 -12.33
CA THR A 119 -0.02 -10.91 -11.63
C THR A 119 1.35 -11.35 -11.13
N GLY A 120 1.41 -11.71 -9.85
CA GLY A 120 2.57 -12.36 -9.24
C GLY A 120 2.55 -13.87 -9.41
N GLY A 121 3.50 -14.52 -8.75
CA GLY A 121 3.64 -15.98 -8.70
C GLY A 121 3.89 -16.49 -7.29
N GLU A 122 4.60 -17.59 -7.17
CA GLU A 122 5.05 -18.14 -5.90
C GLU A 122 6.07 -17.20 -5.20
N PRO A 123 6.34 -17.36 -3.89
CA PRO A 123 7.20 -16.44 -3.14
C PRO A 123 8.58 -16.20 -3.74
N GLU A 124 9.21 -17.22 -4.30
CA GLU A 124 10.52 -17.13 -4.94
C GLU A 124 10.48 -16.31 -6.23
N GLU A 125 9.42 -16.48 -7.02
CA GLU A 125 9.18 -15.70 -8.24
C GLU A 125 8.88 -14.25 -7.89
N ASN A 126 8.03 -14.01 -6.90
CA ASN A 126 7.70 -12.67 -6.42
C ASN A 126 8.93 -11.92 -5.90
N LYS A 127 9.85 -12.62 -5.23
CA LYS A 127 11.12 -12.03 -4.81
C LYS A 127 11.90 -11.48 -6.00
N ILE A 128 12.02 -12.24 -7.07
CA ILE A 128 12.72 -11.83 -8.29
C ILE A 128 12.01 -10.65 -8.96
N LEU A 129 10.67 -10.71 -9.06
CA LEU A 129 9.86 -9.62 -9.60
C LEU A 129 10.08 -8.32 -8.81
N ILE A 130 10.01 -8.38 -7.49
CA ILE A 130 10.21 -7.23 -6.61
C ILE A 130 11.63 -6.67 -6.76
N GLU A 131 12.67 -7.52 -6.73
CA GLU A 131 14.04 -7.08 -6.91
C GLU A 131 14.25 -6.36 -8.24
N ASN A 132 13.68 -6.89 -9.33
CA ASN A 132 13.75 -6.27 -10.66
C ASN A 132 13.04 -4.90 -10.68
N VAL A 133 11.87 -4.77 -10.06
CA VAL A 133 11.16 -3.48 -9.93
C VAL A 133 12.04 -2.48 -9.19
N LEU A 134 12.60 -2.86 -8.05
CA LEU A 134 13.44 -1.99 -7.22
C LEU A 134 14.78 -1.61 -7.90
N LEU A 135 15.20 -2.39 -8.90
CA LEU A 135 16.35 -2.09 -9.77
C LEU A 135 15.98 -1.22 -10.98
N GLY A 136 14.70 -0.89 -11.19
CA GLY A 136 14.23 -0.19 -12.37
C GLY A 136 14.27 -1.05 -13.65
N LYS A 137 14.33 -2.37 -13.51
CA LYS A 137 14.42 -3.36 -14.60
C LYS A 137 13.19 -4.25 -14.71
N GLY A 138 12.20 -4.06 -13.83
CA GLY A 138 10.94 -4.80 -13.83
C GLY A 138 10.07 -4.49 -15.04
N GLN A 139 9.04 -5.29 -15.24
CA GLN A 139 8.02 -5.02 -16.25
C GLN A 139 7.37 -3.65 -16.00
N ALA A 140 7.01 -2.95 -17.08
CA ALA A 140 6.44 -1.60 -17.02
C ALA A 140 5.19 -1.53 -16.11
N ALA A 141 4.30 -2.52 -16.21
CA ALA A 141 3.11 -2.60 -15.37
C ALA A 141 3.43 -2.71 -13.87
N HIS A 142 4.39 -3.56 -13.49
CA HIS A 142 4.80 -3.69 -12.08
C HIS A 142 5.46 -2.41 -11.56
N GLN A 143 6.30 -1.75 -12.37
CA GLN A 143 6.88 -0.46 -12.00
C GLN A 143 5.80 0.62 -11.84
N ALA A 144 4.83 0.65 -12.75
CA ALA A 144 3.69 1.58 -12.70
C ALA A 144 2.82 1.36 -11.46
N ALA A 145 2.51 0.10 -11.10
CA ALA A 145 1.74 -0.22 -9.90
C ALA A 145 2.44 0.28 -8.62
N VAL A 146 3.75 0.02 -8.49
CA VAL A 146 4.53 0.51 -7.35
C VAL A 146 4.63 2.04 -7.35
N ALA A 147 4.84 2.65 -8.52
CA ALA A 147 4.91 4.10 -8.65
C ALA A 147 3.59 4.78 -8.27
N MET A 148 2.45 4.22 -8.67
CA MET A 148 1.11 4.73 -8.36
C MET A 148 0.83 4.77 -6.86
N ASN A 149 1.05 3.65 -6.16
CA ASN A 149 0.86 3.57 -4.71
C ASN A 149 1.86 4.45 -3.94
N THR A 150 3.12 4.50 -4.40
CA THR A 150 4.15 5.37 -3.82
C THR A 150 3.81 6.86 -4.01
N ALA A 151 3.33 7.25 -5.18
CA ALA A 151 2.91 8.62 -5.48
C ALA A 151 1.80 9.10 -4.56
N ALA A 152 0.82 8.23 -4.30
CA ALA A 152 -0.26 8.54 -3.37
C ALA A 152 0.26 8.81 -1.95
N LEU A 153 1.19 7.99 -1.47
CA LEU A 153 1.82 8.18 -0.17
C LEU A 153 2.68 9.45 -0.11
N LEU A 154 3.46 9.73 -1.16
CA LEU A 154 4.28 10.95 -1.24
C LEU A 154 3.41 12.22 -1.21
N LYS A 155 2.27 12.20 -1.92
CA LYS A 155 1.31 13.31 -1.91
C LYS A 155 0.65 13.46 -0.53
N LEU A 156 0.21 12.36 0.08
CA LEU A 156 -0.35 12.36 1.43
C LEU A 156 0.63 12.96 2.46
N CYS A 157 1.92 12.62 2.33
CA CYS A 157 2.99 13.14 3.19
C CYS A 157 3.44 14.57 2.82
N GLY A 158 2.81 15.23 1.84
CA GLY A 158 3.17 16.59 1.39
C GLY A 158 4.55 16.71 0.74
N LYS A 159 5.11 15.60 0.24
CA LYS A 159 6.41 15.58 -0.45
C LYS A 159 6.31 16.02 -1.91
N VAL A 160 5.13 15.93 -2.49
CA VAL A 160 4.77 16.37 -3.84
C VAL A 160 3.39 17.00 -3.83
N GLN A 161 3.08 17.82 -4.85
CA GLN A 161 1.78 18.50 -4.97
C GLN A 161 0.78 17.69 -5.79
N THR A 162 1.25 16.90 -6.77
CA THR A 162 0.41 16.11 -7.67
C THR A 162 0.80 14.63 -7.64
N TYR A 163 -0.14 13.77 -8.01
CA TYR A 163 0.12 12.34 -8.18
C TYR A 163 1.17 12.09 -9.27
N ALA A 164 1.12 12.82 -10.40
CA ALA A 164 2.09 12.69 -11.48
C ALA A 164 3.53 12.97 -11.03
N GLN A 165 3.75 14.05 -10.27
CA GLN A 165 5.06 14.32 -9.67
C GLN A 165 5.54 13.18 -8.75
N GLY A 166 4.62 12.60 -7.99
CA GLY A 166 4.94 11.48 -7.11
C GLY A 166 5.33 10.23 -7.89
N ALA A 167 4.61 9.91 -8.96
CA ALA A 167 4.90 8.76 -9.82
C ALA A 167 6.26 8.91 -10.53
N GLU A 168 6.55 10.09 -11.09
CA GLU A 168 7.84 10.41 -11.68
C GLU A 168 8.98 10.25 -10.65
N MET A 169 8.80 10.78 -9.45
CA MET A 169 9.77 10.65 -8.36
C MET A 169 10.02 9.19 -7.96
N ALA A 170 8.97 8.36 -7.93
CA ALA A 170 9.07 6.94 -7.62
C ALA A 170 9.80 6.17 -8.72
N ILE A 171 9.47 6.43 -10.00
CA ILE A 171 10.14 5.82 -11.15
C ILE A 171 11.63 6.18 -11.17
N ASN A 172 11.96 7.46 -10.99
CA ASN A 172 13.35 7.92 -10.91
C ASN A 172 14.12 7.26 -9.77
N ALA A 173 13.47 7.05 -8.60
CA ALA A 173 14.10 6.36 -7.48
C ALA A 173 14.42 4.90 -7.80
N MET A 174 13.52 4.18 -8.49
CA MET A 174 13.73 2.80 -8.95
C MET A 174 14.88 2.73 -9.97
N GLN A 175 14.89 3.62 -10.96
CA GLN A 175 15.98 3.70 -11.97
C GLN A 175 17.36 3.95 -11.33
N GLN A 176 17.39 4.73 -10.25
CA GLN A 176 18.60 4.99 -9.47
C GLN A 176 18.90 3.88 -8.43
N GLN A 177 18.12 2.81 -8.38
CA GLN A 177 18.28 1.65 -7.50
C GLN A 177 18.27 1.97 -5.99
N ARG A 178 17.83 3.17 -5.61
CA ARG A 178 17.78 3.62 -4.20
C ARG A 178 16.92 2.74 -3.31
N PRO A 179 15.72 2.27 -3.74
CA PRO A 179 14.88 1.44 -2.90
C PRO A 179 15.53 0.11 -2.52
N LEU A 180 16.22 -0.56 -3.45
CA LEU A 180 16.91 -1.81 -3.16
C LEU A 180 18.06 -1.61 -2.15
N ALA A 181 18.80 -0.52 -2.26
CA ALA A 181 19.87 -0.19 -1.31
C ALA A 181 19.30 0.02 0.11
N THR A 182 18.13 0.67 0.23
CA THR A 182 17.43 0.88 1.50
C THR A 182 16.99 -0.43 2.13
N ILE A 183 16.43 -1.36 1.35
CA ILE A 183 16.00 -2.67 1.84
C ILE A 183 17.21 -3.50 2.31
N LYS A 184 18.28 -3.54 1.53
CA LYS A 184 19.53 -4.25 1.92
C LYS A 184 20.11 -3.70 3.22
N LEU A 185 20.15 -2.38 3.37
CA LEU A 185 20.59 -1.74 4.61
C LEU A 185 19.67 -2.10 5.79
N SER A 186 18.34 -2.07 5.58
CA SER A 186 17.39 -2.48 6.63
C SER A 186 17.58 -3.92 7.05
N ALA A 187 17.77 -4.84 6.10
CA ALA A 187 18.02 -6.24 6.38
C ALA A 187 19.33 -6.44 7.18
N SER A 188 20.41 -5.76 6.78
CA SER A 188 21.70 -5.86 7.49
C SER A 188 21.63 -5.35 8.93
N ILE A 189 20.90 -4.26 9.18
CA ILE A 189 20.68 -3.74 10.53
C ILE A 189 19.86 -4.73 11.36
N SER A 190 18.80 -5.30 10.78
CA SER A 190 17.93 -6.25 11.48
C SER A 190 18.62 -7.57 11.88
N GLN A 191 19.65 -7.98 11.12
CA GLN A 191 20.42 -9.19 11.43
C GLN A 191 21.46 -8.99 12.56
N ASN A 192 21.76 -7.73 12.91
CA ASN A 192 22.73 -7.36 13.93
C ASN A 192 22.07 -6.92 15.25
N LEU A 193 20.75 -7.06 15.37
CA LEU A 193 19.95 -6.83 16.58
C LEU A 193 19.55 -8.15 17.23
#